data_e7a3b58a06afd7afbc499c04166d8dfd
#
_entry.id   e7a3b58a06afd7afbc499c04166d8dfd
#
_cell.length_a   1.000
_cell.length_b   1.000
_cell.length_c   1.000
_cell.angle_alpha   90.00
_cell.angle_beta   90.00
_cell.angle_gamma   90.00
#
_symmetry.space_group_name_H-M   'P 1'
#
loop_
_entity.id
_entity.type
_entity.pdbx_description
1 polymer ?
#
loop_
_entity_poly.entity_id
_entity_poly.type
_entity_poly.pdbx_seq_one_letter_code
_entity_poly.pdbx_strand_id
1 'polypeptide(L)'
;MKNYTLKEYADLLSSVDMLAEAEMMGRDETVITYLTYDSRAVTPGTLFICKGAAFKEQYLENAIRAGAVAYVSEVQYETETKVPCLIVKDIRKAMPPLAEMYFNKAWQELTVIGFGGTKGKSTSAYYMKAIVDDYMAATGGKESAVLSSIDIYDGVIRQESHITTPESVELHEHMRHAVDSGITYLEMEVSSQALKYDRVNNMQFDVAVYLNISEDHISPIEHKDFEDYISSKMKMFALAKQAVVNLDADFVERALKAAEDAGSFKTFSLKDPSADFYGYNIHKEDGEIIFSVKCDKFDETFSLTMPGLFNVENAVAVVAAATLLNIPLEYIKSGLHRARSSGRMELYTRADKRVTAVVDYAHSKLSFEKLFGSTREEYPDHDIVAIFGCPGYKAYIRRKDLGLIAGEYSKKVYLVAEDPGKEPVQQISEDIAQYVAQKNCPYEIIEDRGVAIHKAIMECKRPTVLLITGKGNETRQKYGTIYADCRTDVEYVKEYLEEYNHSPSHVLENQNLD
;
A
#
# COMPACT_ATOMS: atom_id res chain seq x y z
N MET A 1 0.77 -26.48 -14.27
CA MET A 1 2.16 -26.15 -13.80
C MET A 1 3.09 -27.33 -14.02
N LYS A 2 4.37 -27.12 -14.33
CA LYS A 2 5.39 -28.16 -14.31
C LYS A 2 5.78 -28.43 -12.86
N ASN A 3 5.79 -29.69 -12.44
CA ASN A 3 6.31 -30.08 -11.14
C ASN A 3 7.81 -30.40 -11.26
N TYR A 4 8.56 -30.07 -10.21
CA TYR A 4 9.99 -30.24 -10.14
C TYR A 4 10.35 -31.24 -9.04
N THR A 5 11.48 -31.94 -9.19
CA THR A 5 12.00 -32.88 -8.18
C THR A 5 12.74 -32.12 -7.07
N LEU A 6 12.92 -32.77 -5.92
CA LEU A 6 13.71 -32.22 -4.81
C LEU A 6 15.14 -31.89 -5.25
N LYS A 7 15.72 -32.72 -6.14
CA LYS A 7 17.05 -32.48 -6.72
C LYS A 7 17.06 -31.19 -7.54
N GLU A 8 16.06 -30.95 -8.39
CA GLU A 8 15.99 -29.72 -9.18
C GLU A 8 15.92 -28.45 -8.26
N TYR A 9 15.26 -28.54 -7.10
CA TYR A 9 15.29 -27.45 -6.10
C TYR A 9 16.66 -27.28 -5.44
N ALA A 10 17.36 -28.38 -5.13
CA ALA A 10 18.73 -28.31 -4.61
C ALA A 10 19.70 -27.74 -5.65
N ASP A 11 19.59 -28.14 -6.91
CA ASP A 11 20.39 -27.62 -8.02
C ASP A 11 20.14 -26.12 -8.24
N LEU A 12 18.87 -25.68 -8.18
CA LEU A 12 18.51 -24.27 -8.21
C LEU A 12 19.20 -23.48 -7.10
N LEU A 13 19.04 -23.91 -5.84
CA LEU A 13 19.63 -23.22 -4.68
C LEU A 13 21.17 -23.19 -4.76
N SER A 14 21.79 -24.24 -5.30
CA SER A 14 23.24 -24.28 -5.57
C SER A 14 23.61 -23.24 -6.64
N SER A 15 22.85 -23.14 -7.72
CA SER A 15 23.13 -22.22 -8.84
C SER A 15 23.09 -20.75 -8.45
N VAL A 16 22.29 -20.41 -7.43
CA VAL A 16 22.17 -19.04 -6.88
C VAL A 16 23.00 -18.83 -5.60
N ASP A 17 23.93 -19.75 -5.32
CA ASP A 17 24.83 -19.71 -4.15
C ASP A 17 24.10 -19.67 -2.79
N MET A 18 22.89 -20.24 -2.71
CA MET A 18 22.12 -20.28 -1.46
C MET A 18 22.21 -21.61 -0.74
N LEU A 19 22.49 -22.72 -1.42
CA LEU A 19 22.62 -24.03 -0.79
C LEU A 19 23.89 -24.10 0.05
N ALA A 20 23.76 -24.48 1.32
CA ALA A 20 24.88 -24.80 2.20
C ALA A 20 25.13 -26.31 2.25
N GLU A 21 24.06 -27.12 2.40
CA GLU A 21 24.10 -28.56 2.51
C GLU A 21 22.76 -29.16 2.03
N ALA A 22 22.79 -30.39 1.52
CA ALA A 22 21.59 -31.14 1.15
C ALA A 22 21.66 -32.57 1.67
N GLU A 23 20.70 -32.97 2.50
CA GLU A 23 20.53 -34.35 2.91
C GLU A 23 19.34 -34.95 2.16
N MET A 24 19.62 -35.65 1.04
CA MET A 24 18.57 -36.13 0.13
C MET A 24 17.98 -37.48 0.55
N MET A 25 18.67 -38.26 1.39
CA MET A 25 18.25 -39.59 1.88
C MET A 25 17.84 -40.56 0.76
N GLY A 26 18.44 -40.43 -0.44
CA GLY A 26 18.09 -41.22 -1.61
C GLY A 26 16.72 -40.89 -2.23
N ARG A 27 16.16 -39.73 -1.92
CA ARG A 27 14.84 -39.25 -2.40
C ARG A 27 14.96 -38.09 -3.40
N ASP A 28 16.02 -38.07 -4.17
CA ASP A 28 16.35 -37.01 -5.15
C ASP A 28 15.22 -36.76 -6.15
N GLU A 29 14.59 -37.84 -6.62
CA GLU A 29 13.52 -37.81 -7.62
C GLU A 29 12.11 -37.58 -7.02
N THR A 30 12.01 -37.23 -5.72
CA THR A 30 10.74 -36.92 -5.10
C THR A 30 10.17 -35.66 -5.72
N VAL A 31 8.98 -35.77 -6.33
CA VAL A 31 8.28 -34.66 -6.96
C VAL A 31 7.63 -33.78 -5.88
N ILE A 32 7.91 -32.51 -5.93
CA ILE A 32 7.28 -31.50 -5.07
C ILE A 32 5.98 -31.04 -5.71
N THR A 33 4.89 -31.22 -4.98
CA THR A 33 3.54 -30.87 -5.44
C THR A 33 2.97 -29.64 -4.76
N TYR A 34 3.58 -29.17 -3.66
CA TYR A 34 3.20 -27.96 -2.96
C TYR A 34 4.40 -27.31 -2.28
N LEU A 35 4.37 -25.99 -2.15
CA LEU A 35 5.39 -25.17 -1.49
C LEU A 35 4.72 -24.22 -0.50
N THR A 36 5.09 -24.30 0.78
CA THR A 36 4.54 -23.39 1.80
C THR A 36 5.47 -23.28 3.01
N TYR A 37 5.33 -22.21 3.77
CA TYR A 37 5.89 -22.03 5.10
C TYR A 37 4.82 -22.04 6.22
N ASP A 38 3.53 -22.19 5.86
CA ASP A 38 2.45 -22.36 6.84
C ASP A 38 2.19 -23.85 7.10
N SER A 39 2.51 -24.33 8.31
CA SER A 39 2.33 -25.73 8.68
C SER A 39 0.86 -26.19 8.68
N ARG A 40 -0.09 -25.27 8.64
CA ARG A 40 -1.54 -25.55 8.55
C ARG A 40 -2.02 -25.78 7.13
N ALA A 41 -1.25 -25.28 6.15
CA ALA A 41 -1.56 -25.38 4.72
C ALA A 41 -0.87 -26.58 4.04
N VAL A 42 -0.10 -27.38 4.79
CA VAL A 42 0.66 -28.51 4.25
C VAL A 42 -0.27 -29.60 3.70
N THR A 43 0.09 -30.10 2.52
CA THR A 43 -0.54 -31.24 1.85
C THR A 43 0.51 -32.30 1.51
N PRO A 44 0.13 -33.56 1.19
CA PRO A 44 1.10 -34.57 0.76
C PRO A 44 1.93 -34.13 -0.45
N GLY A 45 3.26 -34.29 -0.36
CA GLY A 45 4.20 -33.85 -1.39
C GLY A 45 4.73 -32.42 -1.21
N THR A 46 4.45 -31.76 -0.07
CA THR A 46 4.93 -30.41 0.23
C THR A 46 6.44 -30.36 0.47
N LEU A 47 7.12 -29.38 -0.12
CA LEU A 47 8.39 -28.83 0.35
C LEU A 47 8.11 -27.72 1.36
N PHE A 48 8.40 -27.96 2.63
CA PHE A 48 8.08 -27.03 3.72
C PHE A 48 9.25 -26.08 3.99
N ILE A 49 8.98 -24.75 4.11
CA ILE A 49 9.99 -23.73 4.37
C ILE A 49 9.95 -23.34 5.85
N CYS A 50 11.04 -23.60 6.58
CA CYS A 50 11.19 -23.24 7.99
C CYS A 50 11.57 -21.76 8.12
N LYS A 51 10.59 -20.85 8.11
CA LYS A 51 10.81 -19.41 8.02
C LYS A 51 10.23 -18.66 9.20
N GLY A 52 10.94 -17.60 9.60
CA GLY A 52 10.44 -16.52 10.46
C GLY A 52 11.02 -16.55 11.87
N ALA A 53 11.12 -15.34 12.49
CA ALA A 53 11.64 -15.17 13.85
C ALA A 53 10.80 -15.88 14.94
N ALA A 54 9.54 -16.20 14.62
CA ALA A 54 8.62 -16.93 15.51
C ALA A 54 8.52 -18.42 15.15
N PHE A 55 9.39 -18.92 14.28
CA PHE A 55 9.42 -20.34 13.90
C PHE A 55 9.72 -21.22 15.14
N LYS A 56 9.02 -22.36 15.20
CA LYS A 56 9.22 -23.39 16.24
C LYS A 56 9.34 -24.74 15.57
N GLU A 57 10.22 -25.60 16.08
CA GLU A 57 10.40 -26.97 15.59
C GLU A 57 9.08 -27.75 15.52
N GLN A 58 8.15 -27.48 16.43
CA GLN A 58 6.82 -28.09 16.41
C GLN A 58 6.05 -27.80 15.10
N TYR A 59 6.33 -26.68 14.41
CA TYR A 59 5.71 -26.39 13.12
C TYR A 59 6.23 -27.30 12.02
N LEU A 60 7.53 -27.63 12.06
CA LEU A 60 8.13 -28.63 11.16
C LEU A 60 7.56 -30.02 11.44
N GLU A 61 7.49 -30.44 12.70
CA GLU A 61 6.88 -31.71 13.07
C GLU A 61 5.43 -31.83 12.59
N ASN A 62 4.63 -30.78 12.77
CA ASN A 62 3.26 -30.73 12.26
C ASN A 62 3.21 -30.84 10.74
N ALA A 63 4.11 -30.14 10.05
CA ALA A 63 4.22 -30.19 8.58
C ALA A 63 4.57 -31.60 8.09
N ILE A 64 5.55 -32.28 8.72
CA ILE A 64 5.93 -33.65 8.37
C ILE A 64 4.77 -34.62 8.58
N ARG A 65 4.06 -34.52 9.71
CA ARG A 65 2.86 -35.34 9.99
C ARG A 65 1.73 -35.06 8.99
N ALA A 66 1.61 -33.85 8.47
CA ALA A 66 0.61 -33.48 7.46
C ALA A 66 1.01 -33.88 6.02
N GLY A 67 2.24 -34.37 5.81
CA GLY A 67 2.67 -34.90 4.52
C GLY A 67 3.77 -34.11 3.81
N ALA A 68 4.49 -33.23 4.52
CA ALA A 68 5.70 -32.62 3.97
C ALA A 68 6.75 -33.71 3.70
N VAL A 69 7.28 -33.74 2.49
CA VAL A 69 8.23 -34.76 2.02
C VAL A 69 9.68 -34.34 2.16
N ALA A 70 9.91 -33.04 2.33
CA ALA A 70 11.20 -32.42 2.59
C ALA A 70 11.01 -31.03 3.22
N TYR A 71 12.09 -30.45 3.76
CA TYR A 71 12.07 -29.07 4.25
C TYR A 71 13.29 -28.26 3.82
N VAL A 72 13.17 -26.93 3.86
CA VAL A 72 14.24 -25.96 3.65
C VAL A 72 14.41 -25.14 4.93
N SER A 73 15.64 -24.97 5.41
CA SER A 73 15.94 -24.22 6.64
C SER A 73 17.38 -23.72 6.66
N GLU A 74 17.72 -22.86 7.63
CA GLU A 74 19.11 -22.43 7.86
C GLU A 74 19.91 -23.39 8.74
N VAL A 75 19.23 -24.31 9.42
CA VAL A 75 19.83 -25.33 10.29
C VAL A 75 19.13 -26.67 10.10
N GLN A 76 19.84 -27.74 10.33
CA GLN A 76 19.24 -29.08 10.37
C GLN A 76 18.49 -29.30 11.68
N TYR A 77 17.27 -29.83 11.60
CA TYR A 77 16.43 -30.14 12.76
C TYR A 77 16.40 -31.67 13.02
N GLU A 78 16.41 -32.02 14.29
CA GLU A 78 16.15 -33.39 14.72
C GLU A 78 14.63 -33.62 14.79
N THR A 79 14.11 -34.44 13.86
CA THR A 79 12.67 -34.71 13.74
C THR A 79 12.34 -36.18 14.08
N GLU A 80 11.12 -36.41 14.61
CA GLU A 80 10.65 -37.78 14.94
C GLU A 80 10.66 -38.68 13.67
N THR A 81 10.18 -38.14 12.55
CA THR A 81 10.26 -38.80 11.24
C THR A 81 11.27 -38.06 10.39
N LYS A 82 12.35 -38.75 10.04
CA LYS A 82 13.40 -38.18 9.18
C LYS A 82 12.89 -37.99 7.76
N VAL A 83 13.06 -36.79 7.24
CA VAL A 83 12.78 -36.41 5.85
C VAL A 83 13.98 -35.65 5.28
N PRO A 84 14.17 -35.64 3.96
CA PRO A 84 15.19 -34.84 3.30
C PRO A 84 15.17 -33.38 3.72
N CYS A 85 16.34 -32.72 3.75
CA CYS A 85 16.44 -31.31 4.01
C CYS A 85 17.44 -30.61 3.09
N LEU A 86 17.11 -29.36 2.75
CA LEU A 86 17.98 -28.44 2.04
C LEU A 86 18.36 -27.31 3.01
N ILE A 87 19.61 -27.30 3.44
CA ILE A 87 20.13 -26.27 4.35
C ILE A 87 20.63 -25.10 3.52
N VAL A 88 20.11 -23.91 3.80
CA VAL A 88 20.40 -22.69 3.06
C VAL A 88 21.16 -21.68 3.91
N LYS A 89 21.94 -20.81 3.26
CA LYS A 89 22.72 -19.76 3.92
C LYS A 89 21.83 -18.64 4.49
N ASP A 90 20.70 -18.36 3.85
CA ASP A 90 19.73 -17.33 4.22
C ASP A 90 18.36 -17.73 3.67
N ILE A 91 17.42 -18.00 4.57
CA ILE A 91 16.09 -18.50 4.19
C ILE A 91 15.27 -17.44 3.43
N ARG A 92 15.45 -16.15 3.72
CA ARG A 92 14.74 -15.07 3.03
C ARG A 92 15.19 -14.91 1.59
N LYS A 93 16.50 -15.08 1.32
CA LYS A 93 17.06 -15.06 -0.03
C LYS A 93 16.80 -16.33 -0.81
N ALA A 94 16.61 -17.45 -0.13
CA ALA A 94 16.27 -18.72 -0.75
C ALA A 94 14.79 -18.81 -1.18
N MET A 95 13.89 -18.12 -0.48
CA MET A 95 12.45 -18.19 -0.77
C MET A 95 12.05 -17.69 -2.17
N PRO A 96 12.53 -16.53 -2.67
CA PRO A 96 12.13 -16.04 -3.99
C PRO A 96 12.45 -17.01 -5.13
N PRO A 97 13.67 -17.54 -5.30
CA PRO A 97 13.94 -18.49 -6.35
C PRO A 97 13.16 -19.81 -6.21
N LEU A 98 12.89 -20.28 -4.98
CA LEU A 98 12.05 -21.47 -4.76
C LEU A 98 10.62 -21.22 -5.21
N ALA A 99 10.05 -20.08 -4.83
CA ALA A 99 8.69 -19.68 -5.22
C ALA A 99 8.59 -19.44 -6.74
N GLU A 100 9.55 -18.71 -7.31
CA GLU A 100 9.63 -18.47 -8.75
C GLU A 100 9.63 -19.80 -9.54
N MET A 101 10.44 -20.76 -9.12
CA MET A 101 10.51 -22.08 -9.76
C MET A 101 9.17 -22.83 -9.61
N TYR A 102 8.64 -22.90 -8.39
CA TYR A 102 7.39 -23.61 -8.11
C TYR A 102 6.22 -23.07 -8.95
N PHE A 103 6.08 -21.75 -9.02
CA PHE A 103 5.01 -21.08 -9.80
C PHE A 103 5.37 -20.84 -11.27
N ASN A 104 6.42 -21.51 -11.78
CA ASN A 104 6.84 -21.48 -13.18
C ASN A 104 7.05 -20.08 -13.75
N LYS A 105 7.70 -19.20 -12.97
CA LYS A 105 8.08 -17.84 -13.39
C LYS A 105 6.90 -17.02 -13.93
N ALA A 106 5.73 -17.12 -13.30
CA ALA A 106 4.48 -16.48 -13.75
C ALA A 106 4.63 -14.98 -14.05
N TRP A 107 5.53 -14.28 -13.35
CA TRP A 107 5.81 -12.86 -13.60
C TRP A 107 6.27 -12.56 -15.03
N GLN A 108 6.89 -13.53 -15.73
CA GLN A 108 7.34 -13.35 -17.12
C GLN A 108 6.19 -13.34 -18.13
N GLU A 109 5.01 -13.81 -17.73
CA GLU A 109 3.79 -13.82 -18.54
C GLU A 109 2.89 -12.61 -18.25
N LEU A 110 3.31 -11.72 -17.32
CA LEU A 110 2.59 -10.51 -16.92
C LEU A 110 3.39 -9.25 -17.29
N THR A 111 2.69 -8.17 -17.55
CA THR A 111 3.26 -6.81 -17.50
C THR A 111 3.15 -6.32 -16.06
N VAL A 112 4.26 -6.21 -15.35
CA VAL A 112 4.28 -5.89 -13.93
C VAL A 112 4.70 -4.44 -13.70
N ILE A 113 3.83 -3.67 -13.01
CA ILE A 113 4.09 -2.26 -12.67
C ILE A 113 4.25 -2.15 -11.15
N GLY A 114 5.43 -1.71 -10.71
CA GLY A 114 5.77 -1.55 -9.30
C GLY A 114 5.76 -0.08 -8.86
N PHE A 115 5.03 0.24 -7.77
CA PHE A 115 4.98 1.58 -7.19
C PHE A 115 5.73 1.61 -5.85
N GLY A 116 6.87 2.33 -5.82
CA GLY A 116 7.68 2.58 -4.63
C GLY A 116 7.58 4.03 -4.17
N GLY A 117 7.74 4.23 -2.88
CA GLY A 117 7.66 5.56 -2.26
C GLY A 117 7.22 5.46 -0.80
N THR A 118 7.34 6.53 -0.06
CA THR A 118 6.79 6.60 1.29
C THR A 118 5.27 6.73 1.22
N LYS A 119 4.76 7.62 0.37
CA LYS A 119 3.33 7.91 0.17
C LYS A 119 2.95 7.82 -1.31
N GLY A 120 1.66 7.69 -1.58
CA GLY A 120 1.10 7.69 -2.94
C GLY A 120 1.06 6.33 -3.65
N LYS A 121 1.69 5.29 -3.12
CA LYS A 121 1.76 3.96 -3.76
C LYS A 121 0.38 3.38 -4.09
N SER A 122 -0.51 3.29 -3.12
CA SER A 122 -1.87 2.76 -3.31
C SER A 122 -2.64 3.58 -4.33
N THR A 123 -2.66 4.92 -4.17
CA THR A 123 -3.33 5.82 -5.13
C THR A 123 -2.81 5.62 -6.56
N SER A 124 -1.49 5.55 -6.73
CA SER A 124 -0.87 5.34 -8.04
C SER A 124 -1.19 3.97 -8.62
N ALA A 125 -1.19 2.90 -7.81
CA ALA A 125 -1.57 1.56 -8.24
C ALA A 125 -3.03 1.52 -8.74
N TYR A 126 -3.96 2.17 -8.01
CA TYR A 126 -5.36 2.25 -8.45
C TYR A 126 -5.60 3.17 -9.64
N TYR A 127 -4.82 4.24 -9.78
CA TYR A 127 -4.85 5.06 -10.99
C TYR A 127 -4.40 4.26 -12.20
N MET A 128 -3.29 3.52 -12.07
CA MET A 128 -2.80 2.66 -13.13
C MET A 128 -3.78 1.55 -13.46
N LYS A 129 -4.35 0.89 -12.43
CA LYS A 129 -5.39 -0.12 -12.61
C LYS A 129 -6.58 0.42 -13.40
N ALA A 130 -7.08 1.61 -13.07
CA ALA A 130 -8.20 2.21 -13.79
C ALA A 130 -7.87 2.47 -15.27
N ILE A 131 -6.65 2.89 -15.58
CA ILE A 131 -6.18 3.10 -16.96
C ILE A 131 -6.07 1.76 -17.70
N VAL A 132 -5.43 0.77 -17.08
CA VAL A 132 -5.26 -0.57 -17.68
C VAL A 132 -6.60 -1.24 -17.88
N ASP A 133 -7.52 -1.15 -16.92
CA ASP A 133 -8.85 -1.75 -17.03
C ASP A 133 -9.67 -1.15 -18.19
N ASP A 134 -9.56 0.18 -18.42
CA ASP A 134 -10.21 0.82 -19.60
C ASP A 134 -9.59 0.30 -20.91
N TYR A 135 -8.26 0.21 -20.97
CA TYR A 135 -7.56 -0.32 -22.13
C TYR A 135 -7.90 -1.80 -22.38
N MET A 136 -7.91 -2.63 -21.34
CA MET A 136 -8.26 -4.04 -21.44
C MET A 136 -9.72 -4.25 -21.84
N ALA A 137 -10.65 -3.49 -21.27
CA ALA A 137 -12.07 -3.56 -21.64
C ALA A 137 -12.27 -3.25 -23.13
N ALA A 138 -11.56 -2.27 -23.68
CA ALA A 138 -11.63 -1.89 -25.08
C ALA A 138 -10.98 -2.91 -26.04
N THR A 139 -10.00 -3.66 -25.57
CA THR A 139 -9.27 -4.66 -26.38
C THR A 139 -9.76 -6.10 -26.16
N GLY A 140 -10.78 -6.30 -25.31
CA GLY A 140 -11.35 -7.61 -25.02
C GLY A 140 -10.52 -8.42 -23.99
N GLY A 141 -9.62 -7.77 -23.27
CA GLY A 141 -8.85 -8.34 -22.17
C GLY A 141 -9.63 -8.38 -20.86
N LYS A 142 -8.99 -8.90 -19.81
CA LYS A 142 -9.54 -8.94 -18.45
C LYS A 142 -9.05 -7.75 -17.63
N GLU A 143 -9.80 -7.40 -16.57
CA GLU A 143 -9.31 -6.42 -15.58
C GLU A 143 -7.96 -6.86 -15.04
N SER A 144 -7.11 -5.88 -14.75
CA SER A 144 -5.77 -6.14 -14.23
C SER A 144 -5.77 -6.65 -12.78
N ALA A 145 -4.74 -7.38 -12.41
CA ALA A 145 -4.50 -7.78 -11.04
C ALA A 145 -3.94 -6.62 -10.21
N VAL A 146 -4.24 -6.57 -8.92
CA VAL A 146 -3.67 -5.58 -8.00
C VAL A 146 -3.21 -6.24 -6.70
N LEU A 147 -2.00 -5.88 -6.25
CA LEU A 147 -1.46 -6.23 -4.95
C LEU A 147 -1.13 -4.94 -4.20
N SER A 148 -1.99 -4.56 -3.27
CA SER A 148 -1.88 -3.29 -2.57
C SER A 148 -2.03 -3.44 -1.06
N SER A 149 -1.87 -2.35 -0.31
CA SER A 149 -2.20 -2.30 1.12
C SER A 149 -3.70 -2.18 1.38
N ILE A 150 -4.52 -1.98 0.35
CA ILE A 150 -5.98 -1.89 0.43
C ILE A 150 -6.58 -3.27 0.25
N ASP A 151 -6.40 -3.85 -0.90
CA ASP A 151 -6.88 -5.18 -1.24
C ASP A 151 -5.93 -5.92 -2.19
N ILE A 152 -6.26 -7.18 -2.42
CA ILE A 152 -5.63 -8.09 -3.36
C ILE A 152 -6.70 -8.55 -4.33
N TYR A 153 -6.40 -8.46 -5.65
CA TYR A 153 -7.16 -9.11 -6.70
C TYR A 153 -6.21 -9.76 -7.71
N ASP A 154 -6.37 -11.05 -7.94
CA ASP A 154 -5.51 -11.85 -8.82
C ASP A 154 -6.31 -12.72 -9.82
N GLY A 155 -7.61 -12.45 -9.95
CA GLY A 155 -8.50 -13.24 -10.82
C GLY A 155 -9.14 -14.44 -10.11
N VAL A 156 -8.56 -14.94 -9.03
CA VAL A 156 -9.08 -16.03 -8.17
C VAL A 156 -9.51 -15.49 -6.81
N ILE A 157 -8.65 -14.67 -6.21
CA ILE A 157 -8.83 -14.08 -4.88
C ILE A 157 -9.19 -12.60 -5.04
N ARG A 158 -10.20 -12.15 -4.29
CA ARG A 158 -10.47 -10.73 -4.05
C ARG A 158 -10.74 -10.56 -2.55
N GLN A 159 -9.82 -9.93 -1.85
CA GLN A 159 -9.90 -9.77 -0.40
C GLN A 159 -9.14 -8.54 0.10
N GLU A 160 -9.48 -8.07 1.30
CA GLU A 160 -8.69 -7.05 2.00
C GLU A 160 -7.26 -7.53 2.23
N SER A 161 -6.30 -6.64 2.04
CA SER A 161 -4.88 -6.93 2.24
C SER A 161 -4.47 -6.71 3.69
N HIS A 162 -3.56 -7.54 4.17
CA HIS A 162 -2.97 -7.41 5.52
C HIS A 162 -1.49 -7.02 5.49
N ILE A 163 -0.92 -6.90 4.30
CA ILE A 163 0.48 -6.54 4.09
C ILE A 163 0.63 -5.82 2.74
N THR A 164 1.42 -4.76 2.71
CA THR A 164 1.58 -3.94 1.50
C THR A 164 2.13 -4.74 0.30
N THR A 165 3.11 -5.59 0.55
CA THR A 165 3.71 -6.47 -0.47
C THR A 165 3.77 -7.87 0.12
N PRO A 166 3.14 -8.87 -0.48
CA PRO A 166 3.13 -10.25 0.03
C PRO A 166 4.54 -10.83 0.21
N GLU A 167 4.65 -11.89 1.00
CA GLU A 167 5.87 -12.70 1.05
C GLU A 167 6.08 -13.42 -0.28
N SER A 168 7.30 -13.88 -0.58
CA SER A 168 7.65 -14.37 -1.92
C SER A 168 6.76 -15.53 -2.39
N VAL A 169 6.35 -16.42 -1.51
CA VAL A 169 5.51 -17.58 -1.89
C VAL A 169 4.13 -17.09 -2.35
N GLU A 170 3.45 -16.28 -1.53
CA GLU A 170 2.14 -15.73 -1.85
C GLU A 170 2.21 -14.78 -3.04
N LEU A 171 3.30 -13.99 -3.16
CA LEU A 171 3.49 -13.08 -4.29
C LEU A 171 3.49 -13.84 -5.61
N HIS A 172 4.26 -14.91 -5.71
CA HIS A 172 4.32 -15.73 -6.91
C HIS A 172 3.05 -16.57 -7.13
N GLU A 173 2.35 -16.95 -6.06
CA GLU A 173 1.02 -17.59 -6.14
C GLU A 173 -0.01 -16.66 -6.77
N HIS A 174 -0.11 -15.41 -6.31
CA HIS A 174 -0.99 -14.40 -6.90
C HIS A 174 -0.67 -14.14 -8.38
N MET A 175 0.61 -14.08 -8.73
CA MET A 175 1.02 -13.95 -10.14
C MET A 175 0.57 -15.16 -10.97
N ARG A 176 0.70 -16.38 -10.44
CA ARG A 176 0.24 -17.60 -11.13
C ARG A 176 -1.28 -17.61 -11.29
N HIS A 177 -2.04 -17.23 -10.25
CA HIS A 177 -3.49 -17.06 -10.32
C HIS A 177 -3.88 -16.06 -11.42
N ALA A 178 -3.20 -14.93 -11.50
CA ALA A 178 -3.46 -13.90 -12.51
C ALA A 178 -3.27 -14.47 -13.93
N VAL A 179 -2.14 -15.12 -14.19
CA VAL A 179 -1.85 -15.75 -15.49
C VAL A 179 -2.87 -16.83 -15.83
N ASP A 180 -3.15 -17.74 -14.90
CA ASP A 180 -4.12 -18.85 -15.13
C ASP A 180 -5.53 -18.32 -15.31
N SER A 181 -5.85 -17.14 -14.77
CA SER A 181 -7.11 -16.43 -15.01
C SER A 181 -7.15 -15.67 -16.33
N GLY A 182 -6.02 -15.61 -17.08
CA GLY A 182 -5.91 -14.87 -18.35
C GLY A 182 -5.74 -13.36 -18.18
N ILE A 183 -5.29 -12.91 -16.99
CA ILE A 183 -4.88 -11.54 -16.72
C ILE A 183 -3.48 -11.33 -17.30
N THR A 184 -3.21 -10.13 -17.82
CA THR A 184 -1.94 -9.78 -18.47
C THR A 184 -1.19 -8.63 -17.80
N TYR A 185 -1.85 -7.88 -16.91
CA TYR A 185 -1.27 -6.75 -16.19
C TYR A 185 -1.41 -6.94 -14.68
N LEU A 186 -0.37 -6.52 -13.96
CA LEU A 186 -0.34 -6.52 -12.49
C LEU A 186 0.23 -5.20 -11.99
N GLU A 187 -0.57 -4.45 -11.25
CA GLU A 187 -0.14 -3.27 -10.48
C GLU A 187 0.16 -3.69 -9.04
N MET A 188 1.34 -3.31 -8.53
CA MET A 188 1.66 -3.64 -7.16
C MET A 188 2.38 -2.54 -6.40
N GLU A 189 2.09 -2.46 -5.11
CA GLU A 189 2.87 -1.65 -4.17
C GLU A 189 4.17 -2.38 -3.80
N VAL A 190 5.29 -1.65 -3.86
CA VAL A 190 6.61 -2.16 -3.49
C VAL A 190 7.05 -1.48 -2.20
N SER A 191 6.91 -2.17 -1.07
CA SER A 191 7.30 -1.67 0.23
C SER A 191 8.82 -1.75 0.45
N SER A 192 9.35 -0.85 1.28
CA SER A 192 10.77 -0.88 1.65
C SER A 192 11.17 -2.19 2.36
N GLN A 193 10.25 -2.76 3.15
CA GLN A 193 10.46 -4.06 3.79
C GLN A 193 10.53 -5.21 2.78
N ALA A 194 9.70 -5.18 1.73
CA ALA A 194 9.77 -6.19 0.68
C ALA A 194 11.12 -6.18 -0.03
N LEU A 195 11.66 -4.99 -0.29
CA LEU A 195 12.99 -4.81 -0.87
C LEU A 195 14.12 -5.15 0.11
N LYS A 196 13.95 -4.82 1.41
CA LYS A 196 14.92 -5.16 2.46
C LYS A 196 15.03 -6.67 2.66
N TYR A 197 13.90 -7.37 2.66
CA TYR A 197 13.80 -8.80 2.93
C TYR A 197 13.74 -9.65 1.66
N ASP A 198 14.12 -9.08 0.53
CA ASP A 198 14.26 -9.73 -0.77
C ASP A 198 12.97 -10.42 -1.29
N ARG A 199 11.76 -10.01 -0.83
CA ARG A 199 10.49 -10.64 -1.22
C ARG A 199 10.20 -10.57 -2.71
N VAL A 200 10.69 -9.53 -3.38
CA VAL A 200 10.51 -9.24 -4.80
C VAL A 200 11.77 -9.56 -5.64
N ASN A 201 12.78 -10.18 -5.04
CA ASN A 201 13.95 -10.64 -5.78
C ASN A 201 13.56 -11.72 -6.79
N ASN A 202 14.36 -11.85 -7.83
CA ASN A 202 14.16 -12.78 -8.96
C ASN A 202 12.96 -12.48 -9.86
N MET A 203 12.23 -11.38 -9.64
CA MET A 203 11.25 -10.86 -10.60
C MET A 203 11.73 -9.55 -11.21
N GLN A 204 11.11 -9.13 -12.29
CA GLN A 204 11.43 -7.87 -12.94
C GLN A 204 10.16 -7.06 -13.20
N PHE A 205 10.19 -5.77 -12.84
CA PHE A 205 9.14 -4.82 -13.18
C PHE A 205 9.32 -4.35 -14.64
N ASP A 206 8.25 -4.35 -15.43
CA ASP A 206 8.26 -3.68 -16.73
C ASP A 206 8.42 -2.17 -16.56
N VAL A 207 7.71 -1.60 -15.56
CA VAL A 207 7.90 -0.22 -15.12
C VAL A 207 7.94 -0.17 -13.60
N ALA A 208 8.99 0.45 -13.04
CA ALA A 208 9.08 0.77 -11.62
C ALA A 208 8.96 2.28 -11.42
N VAL A 209 8.02 2.71 -10.58
CA VAL A 209 7.73 4.12 -10.32
C VAL A 209 8.20 4.52 -8.94
N TYR A 210 9.12 5.47 -8.84
CA TYR A 210 9.59 6.05 -7.58
C TYR A 210 8.90 7.39 -7.34
N LEU A 211 8.01 7.42 -6.34
CA LEU A 211 7.15 8.58 -6.06
C LEU A 211 7.83 9.61 -5.15
N ASN A 212 8.32 9.18 -3.99
CA ASN A 212 8.88 10.07 -2.97
C ASN A 212 9.56 9.29 -1.85
N ILE A 213 10.29 10.02 -1.01
CA ILE A 213 10.79 9.51 0.26
C ILE A 213 10.67 10.58 1.35
N SER A 214 10.32 10.16 2.55
CA SER A 214 10.42 10.95 3.77
C SER A 214 10.69 10.01 4.94
N GLU A 215 11.16 10.54 6.06
CA GLU A 215 11.44 9.75 7.24
C GLU A 215 10.16 9.06 7.73
N ASP A 216 10.15 7.73 7.67
CA ASP A 216 9.06 6.86 8.12
C ASP A 216 9.63 5.45 8.35
N HIS A 217 8.89 4.56 9.00
CA HIS A 217 9.29 3.16 9.21
C HIS A 217 10.63 2.95 9.97
N ILE A 218 11.10 3.94 10.75
CA ILE A 218 12.29 3.80 11.59
C ILE A 218 11.87 3.18 12.92
N SER A 219 12.23 1.94 13.14
CA SER A 219 11.94 1.19 14.37
C SER A 219 12.82 -0.06 14.49
N PRO A 220 12.98 -0.64 15.70
CA PRO A 220 13.78 -1.86 15.89
C PRO A 220 13.31 -3.07 15.07
N ILE A 221 12.06 -3.08 14.60
CA ILE A 221 11.47 -4.21 13.85
C ILE A 221 11.31 -3.95 12.34
N GLU A 222 11.60 -2.72 11.88
CA GLU A 222 11.49 -2.34 10.47
C GLU A 222 12.86 -1.92 9.92
N HIS A 223 13.18 -0.63 9.94
CA HIS A 223 14.46 -0.10 9.53
C HIS A 223 15.20 0.48 10.73
N LYS A 224 16.49 0.13 10.89
CA LYS A 224 17.31 0.60 12.02
C LYS A 224 17.52 2.12 12.02
N ASP A 225 17.58 2.72 10.82
CA ASP A 225 17.80 4.14 10.59
C ASP A 225 17.28 4.55 9.19
N PHE A 226 17.34 5.84 8.91
CA PHE A 226 16.90 6.38 7.63
C PHE A 226 17.76 5.90 6.45
N GLU A 227 19.05 5.65 6.68
CA GLU A 227 19.96 5.14 5.63
C GLU A 227 19.57 3.72 5.20
N ASP A 228 19.23 2.84 6.13
CA ASP A 228 18.69 1.51 5.85
C ASP A 228 17.37 1.60 5.08
N TYR A 229 16.51 2.57 5.42
CA TYR A 229 15.23 2.77 4.75
C TYR A 229 15.39 3.23 3.29
N ILE A 230 16.18 4.28 3.05
CA ILE A 230 16.39 4.82 1.70
C ILE A 230 17.15 3.82 0.82
N SER A 231 18.21 3.20 1.34
CA SER A 231 18.99 2.21 0.61
C SER A 231 18.16 0.98 0.23
N SER A 232 17.24 0.57 1.11
CA SER A 232 16.31 -0.52 0.79
C SER A 232 15.39 -0.16 -0.39
N LYS A 233 14.83 1.06 -0.41
CA LYS A 233 13.96 1.51 -1.51
C LYS A 233 14.69 1.60 -2.85
N MET A 234 15.94 2.02 -2.86
CA MET A 234 16.74 2.15 -4.08
C MET A 234 16.93 0.81 -4.80
N LYS A 235 16.87 -0.32 -4.11
CA LYS A 235 16.99 -1.66 -4.72
C LYS A 235 15.96 -1.94 -5.82
N MET A 236 14.81 -1.26 -5.81
CA MET A 236 13.76 -1.50 -6.82
C MET A 236 14.22 -1.18 -8.25
N PHE A 237 15.16 -0.26 -8.41
CA PHE A 237 15.63 0.14 -9.72
C PHE A 237 16.40 -0.96 -10.44
N ALA A 238 17.21 -1.73 -9.72
CA ALA A 238 17.91 -2.90 -10.27
C ALA A 238 16.95 -4.02 -10.73
N LEU A 239 15.69 -3.97 -10.32
CA LEU A 239 14.64 -4.92 -10.72
C LEU A 239 13.76 -4.37 -11.84
N ALA A 240 14.09 -3.22 -12.45
CA ALA A 240 13.22 -2.54 -13.41
C ALA A 240 13.79 -2.61 -14.85
N LYS A 241 12.94 -2.93 -15.83
CA LYS A 241 13.25 -2.72 -17.25
C LYS A 241 13.25 -1.22 -17.58
N GLN A 242 12.25 -0.51 -17.03
CA GLN A 242 12.13 0.94 -17.15
C GLN A 242 11.78 1.54 -15.79
N ALA A 243 12.31 2.69 -15.45
CA ALA A 243 11.98 3.40 -14.22
C ALA A 243 11.39 4.78 -14.50
N VAL A 244 10.53 5.25 -13.58
CA VAL A 244 9.99 6.62 -13.56
C VAL A 244 10.39 7.25 -12.23
N VAL A 245 11.12 8.39 -12.28
CA VAL A 245 11.70 9.03 -11.09
C VAL A 245 11.12 10.42 -10.89
N ASN A 246 10.63 10.70 -9.69
CA ASN A 246 10.15 12.01 -9.27
C ASN A 246 11.33 12.96 -8.99
N LEU A 247 11.46 14.05 -9.76
CA LEU A 247 12.47 15.09 -9.51
C LEU A 247 12.13 16.01 -8.34
N ASP A 248 10.86 16.05 -7.92
CA ASP A 248 10.41 16.88 -6.80
C ASP A 248 10.58 16.19 -5.44
N ALA A 249 11.02 14.92 -5.43
CA ALA A 249 11.21 14.15 -4.21
C ALA A 249 12.46 14.59 -3.43
N ASP A 250 12.39 14.49 -2.10
CA ASP A 250 13.58 14.64 -1.27
C ASP A 250 14.64 13.58 -1.64
N PHE A 251 15.91 13.92 -1.49
CA PHE A 251 17.05 13.02 -1.81
C PHE A 251 17.05 12.50 -3.25
N VAL A 252 16.53 13.28 -4.20
CA VAL A 252 16.40 12.92 -5.63
C VAL A 252 17.71 12.45 -6.26
N GLU A 253 18.84 13.05 -5.90
CA GLU A 253 20.18 12.67 -6.39
C GLU A 253 20.49 11.17 -6.16
N ARG A 254 20.05 10.64 -5.02
CA ARG A 254 20.22 9.21 -4.72
C ARG A 254 19.31 8.33 -5.57
N ALA A 255 18.09 8.78 -5.83
CA ALA A 255 17.14 8.07 -6.70
C ALA A 255 17.62 8.06 -8.15
N LEU A 256 18.10 9.19 -8.67
CA LEU A 256 18.66 9.30 -10.01
C LEU A 256 19.88 8.40 -10.20
N LYS A 257 20.81 8.42 -9.22
CA LYS A 257 21.97 7.53 -9.26
C LYS A 257 21.58 6.05 -9.24
N ALA A 258 20.61 5.66 -8.41
CA ALA A 258 20.13 4.29 -8.36
C ALA A 258 19.35 3.89 -9.62
N ALA A 259 18.68 4.84 -10.27
CA ALA A 259 17.95 4.60 -11.51
C ALA A 259 18.86 4.24 -12.70
N GLU A 260 20.17 4.51 -12.61
CA GLU A 260 21.16 4.04 -13.59
C GLU A 260 21.27 2.51 -13.63
N ASP A 261 20.85 1.82 -12.55
CA ASP A 261 20.81 0.35 -12.50
C ASP A 261 19.58 -0.24 -13.24
N ALA A 262 18.59 0.58 -13.61
CA ALA A 262 17.47 0.16 -14.46
C ALA A 262 17.89 0.04 -15.93
N GLY A 263 17.13 -0.74 -16.73
CA GLY A 263 17.38 -0.84 -18.17
C GLY A 263 17.31 0.53 -18.87
N SER A 264 16.39 1.38 -18.43
CA SER A 264 16.29 2.81 -18.78
C SER A 264 15.47 3.55 -17.73
N PHE A 265 15.56 4.88 -17.69
CA PHE A 265 14.64 5.66 -16.84
C PHE A 265 14.17 6.96 -17.50
N LYS A 266 13.05 7.46 -17.03
CA LYS A 266 12.44 8.75 -17.33
C LYS A 266 12.14 9.49 -16.05
N THR A 267 12.06 10.80 -16.14
CA THR A 267 11.80 11.69 -15.00
C THR A 267 10.42 12.34 -15.10
N PHE A 268 9.83 12.67 -13.97
CA PHE A 268 8.65 13.53 -13.92
C PHE A 268 8.78 14.60 -12.83
N SER A 269 8.07 15.72 -13.02
CA SER A 269 8.05 16.82 -12.06
C SER A 269 6.81 17.69 -12.25
N LEU A 270 6.38 18.35 -11.18
CA LEU A 270 5.42 19.46 -11.23
C LEU A 270 6.10 20.83 -11.17
N LYS A 271 7.44 20.88 -10.92
CA LYS A 271 8.20 22.10 -10.71
C LYS A 271 9.23 22.36 -11.80
N ASP A 272 9.86 21.28 -12.30
CA ASP A 272 10.94 21.37 -13.28
C ASP A 272 10.42 21.05 -14.69
N PRO A 273 10.31 22.07 -15.58
CA PRO A 273 9.84 21.87 -16.95
C PRO A 273 10.83 21.09 -17.85
N SER A 274 12.03 20.80 -17.35
CA SER A 274 13.02 19.97 -18.08
C SER A 274 12.82 18.48 -17.87
N ALA A 275 11.93 18.07 -16.95
CA ALA A 275 11.56 16.67 -16.74
C ALA A 275 10.99 16.05 -18.03
N ASP A 276 11.22 14.75 -18.24
CA ASP A 276 10.65 14.02 -19.38
C ASP A 276 9.11 14.09 -19.42
N PHE A 277 8.48 14.13 -18.24
CA PHE A 277 7.03 14.35 -18.06
C PHE A 277 6.82 15.52 -17.11
N TYR A 278 6.40 16.64 -17.65
CA TYR A 278 6.16 17.87 -16.87
C TYR A 278 4.67 18.10 -16.67
N GLY A 279 4.22 18.06 -15.41
CA GLY A 279 2.86 18.39 -15.00
C GLY A 279 2.72 19.88 -14.69
N TYR A 280 1.75 20.58 -15.29
CA TYR A 280 1.56 22.01 -15.13
C TYR A 280 0.09 22.44 -15.28
N ASN A 281 -0.20 23.73 -15.15
CA ASN A 281 -1.54 24.30 -15.27
C ASN A 281 -2.57 23.62 -14.36
N ILE A 282 -2.19 23.38 -13.08
CA ILE A 282 -3.00 22.66 -12.10
C ILE A 282 -4.01 23.62 -11.50
N HIS A 283 -5.31 23.32 -11.65
CA HIS A 283 -6.40 24.13 -11.08
C HIS A 283 -7.65 23.27 -10.85
N LYS A 284 -8.63 23.83 -10.14
CA LYS A 284 -9.97 23.24 -10.01
C LYS A 284 -10.94 23.92 -10.98
N GLU A 285 -11.75 23.11 -11.66
CA GLU A 285 -12.85 23.54 -12.52
C GLU A 285 -14.01 22.56 -12.37
N ASP A 286 -15.21 23.07 -12.10
CA ASP A 286 -16.46 22.28 -11.94
C ASP A 286 -16.35 21.08 -10.97
N GLY A 287 -15.53 21.23 -9.92
CA GLY A 287 -15.33 20.19 -8.90
C GLY A 287 -14.27 19.14 -9.26
N GLU A 288 -13.70 19.21 -10.45
CA GLU A 288 -12.60 18.36 -10.89
C GLU A 288 -11.24 19.08 -10.76
N ILE A 289 -10.16 18.30 -10.69
CA ILE A 289 -8.80 18.82 -10.78
C ILE A 289 -8.36 18.69 -12.23
N ILE A 290 -8.08 19.80 -12.87
CA ILE A 290 -7.58 19.88 -14.24
C ILE A 290 -6.08 20.13 -14.20
N PHE A 291 -5.32 19.45 -15.02
CA PHE A 291 -3.89 19.65 -15.17
C PHE A 291 -3.41 19.23 -16.56
N SER A 292 -2.27 19.74 -16.99
CA SER A 292 -1.67 19.39 -18.27
C SER A 292 -0.38 18.58 -18.04
N VAL A 293 -0.08 17.65 -18.94
CA VAL A 293 1.20 16.92 -18.96
C VAL A 293 1.84 17.06 -20.31
N LYS A 294 3.08 17.52 -20.30
CA LYS A 294 3.93 17.64 -21.49
C LYS A 294 5.05 16.60 -21.45
N CYS A 295 5.24 15.89 -22.55
CA CYS A 295 6.37 14.99 -22.79
C CYS A 295 6.77 15.05 -24.26
N ASP A 296 7.70 14.18 -24.69
CA ASP A 296 8.13 14.08 -26.08
C ASP A 296 7.04 13.59 -27.05
N LYS A 297 6.02 12.90 -26.55
CA LYS A 297 4.93 12.31 -27.34
C LYS A 297 3.67 13.19 -27.44
N PHE A 298 3.43 14.05 -26.44
CA PHE A 298 2.20 14.87 -26.38
C PHE A 298 2.35 16.06 -25.41
N ASP A 299 1.42 17.00 -25.55
CA ASP A 299 1.17 18.08 -24.59
C ASP A 299 -0.35 18.19 -24.42
N GLU A 300 -0.89 17.55 -23.37
CA GLU A 300 -2.31 17.24 -23.26
C GLU A 300 -2.87 17.52 -21.87
N THR A 301 -4.17 17.83 -21.82
CA THR A 301 -4.89 18.09 -20.58
C THR A 301 -5.58 16.81 -20.07
N PHE A 302 -5.53 16.62 -18.77
CA PHE A 302 -6.11 15.52 -18.00
C PHE A 302 -7.02 16.06 -16.90
N SER A 303 -7.91 15.23 -16.39
CA SER A 303 -8.71 15.55 -15.23
C SER A 303 -8.77 14.43 -14.20
N LEU A 304 -8.89 14.81 -12.92
CA LEU A 304 -9.15 13.92 -11.80
C LEU A 304 -10.46 14.31 -11.14
N THR A 305 -11.35 13.36 -10.96
CA THR A 305 -12.56 13.51 -10.15
C THR A 305 -12.31 13.12 -8.68
N MET A 306 -11.15 12.50 -8.38
CA MET A 306 -10.68 12.27 -7.02
C MET A 306 -10.05 13.56 -6.48
N PRO A 307 -10.44 14.05 -5.30
CA PRO A 307 -9.95 15.31 -4.75
C PRO A 307 -8.52 15.22 -4.22
N GLY A 308 -7.97 16.37 -3.81
CA GLY A 308 -6.63 16.53 -3.29
C GLY A 308 -5.62 16.90 -4.37
N LEU A 309 -5.25 18.19 -4.45
CA LEU A 309 -4.29 18.70 -5.45
C LEU A 309 -2.96 17.93 -5.46
N PHE A 310 -2.53 17.41 -4.31
CA PHE A 310 -1.33 16.55 -4.22
C PHE A 310 -1.44 15.24 -5.03
N ASN A 311 -2.65 14.82 -5.41
CA ASN A 311 -2.86 13.64 -6.25
C ASN A 311 -2.43 13.84 -7.71
N VAL A 312 -2.22 15.08 -8.14
CA VAL A 312 -1.68 15.38 -9.47
C VAL A 312 -0.26 14.82 -9.62
N GLU A 313 0.56 14.88 -8.57
CA GLU A 313 1.90 14.28 -8.57
C GLU A 313 1.85 12.77 -8.85
N ASN A 314 0.91 12.06 -8.17
CA ASN A 314 0.67 10.64 -8.42
C ASN A 314 0.14 10.38 -9.84
N ALA A 315 -0.73 11.27 -10.34
CA ALA A 315 -1.31 11.16 -11.68
C ALA A 315 -0.25 11.33 -12.78
N VAL A 316 0.64 12.31 -12.67
CA VAL A 316 1.74 12.52 -13.65
C VAL A 316 2.67 11.31 -13.65
N ALA A 317 3.00 10.75 -12.49
CA ALA A 317 3.80 9.53 -12.40
C ALA A 317 3.14 8.35 -13.14
N VAL A 318 1.82 8.19 -13.00
CA VAL A 318 1.05 7.13 -13.66
C VAL A 318 0.90 7.39 -15.16
N VAL A 319 0.68 8.64 -15.59
CA VAL A 319 0.70 9.03 -17.01
C VAL A 319 2.03 8.65 -17.64
N ALA A 320 3.15 8.92 -16.97
CA ALA A 320 4.49 8.53 -17.44
C ALA A 320 4.60 6.99 -17.58
N ALA A 321 4.22 6.23 -16.55
CA ALA A 321 4.26 4.76 -16.57
C ALA A 321 3.40 4.17 -17.70
N ALA A 322 2.15 4.65 -17.85
CA ALA A 322 1.24 4.20 -18.90
C ALA A 322 1.76 4.52 -20.31
N THR A 323 2.40 5.71 -20.46
CA THR A 323 3.02 6.13 -21.73
C THR A 323 4.21 5.25 -22.10
N LEU A 324 5.03 4.83 -21.12
CA LEU A 324 6.14 3.90 -21.32
C LEU A 324 5.66 2.51 -21.75
N LEU A 325 4.49 2.07 -21.27
CA LEU A 325 3.84 0.82 -21.67
C LEU A 325 3.09 0.94 -22.99
N ASN A 326 3.14 2.10 -23.66
CA ASN A 326 2.45 2.41 -24.90
C ASN A 326 0.91 2.22 -24.82
N ILE A 327 0.31 2.47 -23.65
CA ILE A 327 -1.15 2.52 -23.54
C ILE A 327 -1.63 3.76 -24.28
N PRO A 328 -2.66 3.64 -25.17
CA PRO A 328 -3.16 4.79 -25.92
C PRO A 328 -3.69 5.90 -25.03
N LEU A 329 -3.42 7.16 -25.41
CA LEU A 329 -3.71 8.35 -24.62
C LEU A 329 -5.18 8.47 -24.20
N GLU A 330 -6.10 8.01 -25.03
CA GLU A 330 -7.54 8.02 -24.74
C GLU A 330 -7.88 7.20 -23.48
N TYR A 331 -7.25 6.04 -23.30
CA TYR A 331 -7.46 5.20 -22.10
C TYR A 331 -6.72 5.74 -20.88
N ILE A 332 -5.58 6.41 -21.08
CA ILE A 332 -4.89 7.12 -19.98
C ILE A 332 -5.81 8.23 -19.44
N LYS A 333 -6.43 9.02 -20.32
CA LYS A 333 -7.37 10.08 -19.94
C LYS A 333 -8.63 9.53 -19.27
N SER A 334 -9.30 8.58 -19.89
CA SER A 334 -10.58 8.04 -19.37
C SER A 334 -10.40 7.29 -18.06
N GLY A 335 -9.39 6.43 -17.98
CA GLY A 335 -9.10 5.67 -16.77
C GLY A 335 -8.74 6.58 -15.61
N LEU A 336 -7.88 7.58 -15.84
CA LEU A 336 -7.46 8.52 -14.81
C LEU A 336 -8.62 9.38 -14.30
N HIS A 337 -9.49 9.87 -15.20
CA HIS A 337 -10.68 10.63 -14.84
C HIS A 337 -11.61 9.87 -13.88
N ARG A 338 -11.88 8.59 -14.14
CA ARG A 338 -12.76 7.76 -13.31
C ARG A 338 -12.09 7.11 -12.11
N ALA A 339 -10.74 7.18 -12.01
CA ALA A 339 -9.98 6.48 -10.99
C ALA A 339 -10.42 6.82 -9.56
N ARG A 340 -10.47 5.81 -8.72
CA ARG A 340 -10.76 5.92 -7.28
C ARG A 340 -9.82 4.98 -6.52
N SER A 341 -9.49 5.39 -5.30
CA SER A 341 -8.71 4.58 -4.38
C SER A 341 -9.45 4.51 -3.04
N SER A 342 -9.91 3.33 -2.68
CA SER A 342 -10.72 3.14 -1.47
C SER A 342 -9.99 3.60 -0.21
N GLY A 343 -10.68 4.29 0.70
CA GLY A 343 -10.08 4.85 1.92
C GLY A 343 -9.06 5.96 1.67
N ARG A 344 -9.04 6.58 0.49
CA ARG A 344 -8.16 7.69 0.13
C ARG A 344 -8.99 8.83 -0.42
N MET A 345 -8.97 9.99 0.26
CA MET A 345 -9.69 11.21 -0.16
C MET A 345 -11.15 10.96 -0.56
N GLU A 346 -11.86 10.09 0.16
CA GLU A 346 -13.28 9.87 -0.09
C GLU A 346 -14.09 11.02 0.51
N LEU A 347 -14.89 11.68 -0.32
CA LEU A 347 -15.71 12.83 0.08
C LEU A 347 -17.18 12.44 0.26
N TYR A 348 -17.74 12.88 1.37
CA TYR A 348 -19.16 12.73 1.70
C TYR A 348 -19.71 14.05 2.22
N THR A 349 -20.72 14.60 1.55
CA THR A 349 -21.25 15.92 1.88
C THR A 349 -22.64 15.80 2.49
N ARG A 350 -22.87 16.52 3.59
CA ARG A 350 -24.16 16.65 4.26
C ARG A 350 -25.14 17.39 3.35
N ALA A 351 -26.44 17.08 3.41
CA ALA A 351 -27.45 17.61 2.50
C ALA A 351 -27.52 19.16 2.48
N ASP A 352 -27.26 19.81 3.61
CA ASP A 352 -27.19 21.29 3.72
C ASP A 352 -25.90 21.88 3.13
N LYS A 353 -25.00 21.06 2.58
CA LYS A 353 -23.70 21.42 2.00
C LYS A 353 -22.73 22.14 2.94
N ARG A 354 -23.05 22.21 4.26
CA ARG A 354 -22.19 22.87 5.25
C ARG A 354 -21.07 22.00 5.75
N VAL A 355 -21.22 20.69 5.71
CA VAL A 355 -20.21 19.74 6.20
C VAL A 355 -19.80 18.79 5.08
N THR A 356 -18.51 18.73 4.80
CA THR A 356 -17.88 17.74 3.92
C THR A 356 -16.95 16.87 4.76
N ALA A 357 -17.27 15.59 4.90
CA ALA A 357 -16.39 14.62 5.53
C ALA A 357 -15.41 14.06 4.48
N VAL A 358 -14.14 14.10 4.80
CA VAL A 358 -13.04 13.51 4.02
C VAL A 358 -12.52 12.32 4.80
N VAL A 359 -12.65 11.12 4.25
CA VAL A 359 -12.09 9.91 4.82
C VAL A 359 -10.78 9.59 4.10
N ASP A 360 -9.68 9.54 4.86
CA ASP A 360 -8.34 9.28 4.32
C ASP A 360 -7.50 8.41 5.26
N TYR A 361 -6.56 7.67 4.71
CA TYR A 361 -5.63 6.83 5.48
C TYR A 361 -4.39 7.60 5.99
N ALA A 362 -4.33 8.90 5.87
CA ALA A 362 -3.21 9.72 6.35
C ALA A 362 -2.90 9.44 7.82
N HIS A 363 -1.64 9.08 8.12
CA HIS A 363 -1.19 8.69 9.45
C HIS A 363 0.29 9.01 9.71
N SER A 364 0.91 9.87 8.90
CA SER A 364 2.31 10.29 9.06
C SER A 364 2.45 11.79 8.83
N LYS A 365 3.57 12.38 9.25
CA LYS A 365 3.86 13.80 9.10
C LYS A 365 3.59 14.28 7.66
N LEU A 366 4.27 13.70 6.67
CA LEU A 366 4.13 14.11 5.27
C LEU A 366 2.69 14.00 4.76
N SER A 367 1.96 12.93 5.13
CA SER A 367 0.57 12.78 4.69
C SER A 367 -0.36 13.80 5.34
N PHE A 368 -0.13 14.17 6.61
CA PHE A 368 -0.87 15.24 7.27
C PHE A 368 -0.56 16.60 6.66
N GLU A 369 0.71 16.93 6.42
CA GLU A 369 1.11 18.18 5.77
C GLU A 369 0.43 18.33 4.40
N LYS A 370 0.46 17.28 3.57
CA LYS A 370 -0.19 17.28 2.25
C LYS A 370 -1.73 17.39 2.37
N LEU A 371 -2.35 16.60 3.24
CA LEU A 371 -3.80 16.57 3.41
C LEU A 371 -4.34 17.89 3.95
N PHE A 372 -3.78 18.38 5.05
CA PHE A 372 -4.22 19.63 5.68
C PHE A 372 -3.91 20.85 4.82
N GLY A 373 -2.73 20.91 4.20
CA GLY A 373 -2.33 21.97 3.27
C GLY A 373 -3.28 22.03 2.07
N SER A 374 -3.48 20.92 1.38
CA SER A 374 -4.41 20.82 0.25
C SER A 374 -5.85 21.18 0.65
N THR A 375 -6.32 20.68 1.80
CA THR A 375 -7.65 21.02 2.30
C THR A 375 -7.81 22.53 2.55
N ARG A 376 -6.79 23.18 3.11
CA ARG A 376 -6.82 24.64 3.34
C ARG A 376 -6.84 25.42 2.03
N GLU A 377 -6.10 24.98 1.01
CA GLU A 377 -6.10 25.57 -0.32
C GLU A 377 -7.44 25.37 -1.05
N GLU A 378 -8.00 24.17 -0.94
CA GLU A 378 -9.23 23.80 -1.62
C GLU A 378 -10.49 24.37 -0.96
N TYR A 379 -10.45 24.60 0.36
CA TYR A 379 -11.56 25.08 1.20
C TYR A 379 -11.12 26.26 2.09
N PRO A 380 -10.73 27.42 1.49
CA PRO A 380 -10.13 28.53 2.26
C PRO A 380 -11.06 29.11 3.33
N ASP A 381 -12.38 29.10 3.08
CA ASP A 381 -13.41 29.69 3.95
C ASP A 381 -14.05 28.69 4.91
N HIS A 382 -13.63 27.41 4.90
CA HIS A 382 -14.19 26.39 5.78
C HIS A 382 -13.37 26.22 7.05
N ASP A 383 -14.05 25.96 8.15
CA ASP A 383 -13.40 25.44 9.35
C ASP A 383 -12.89 23.99 9.05
N ILE A 384 -11.73 23.62 9.57
CA ILE A 384 -11.24 22.25 9.52
C ILE A 384 -11.44 21.63 10.90
N VAL A 385 -12.00 20.44 10.96
CA VAL A 385 -12.10 19.62 12.17
C VAL A 385 -11.41 18.29 11.91
N ALA A 386 -10.45 17.90 12.76
CA ALA A 386 -9.70 16.66 12.61
C ALA A 386 -10.17 15.57 13.58
N ILE A 387 -10.24 14.32 13.09
CA ILE A 387 -10.57 13.12 13.87
C ILE A 387 -9.51 12.08 13.57
N PHE A 388 -8.64 11.78 14.55
CA PHE A 388 -7.54 10.82 14.37
C PHE A 388 -7.02 10.27 15.67
N GLY A 389 -6.21 9.22 15.59
CA GLY A 389 -5.44 8.64 16.68
C GLY A 389 -4.00 8.34 16.28
N CYS A 390 -3.32 7.56 17.11
CA CYS A 390 -2.01 6.98 16.82
C CYS A 390 -1.93 5.56 17.38
N PRO A 391 -1.11 4.68 16.77
CA PRO A 391 -0.96 3.32 17.25
C PRO A 391 -0.19 3.25 18.58
N GLY A 392 -0.52 2.21 19.37
CA GLY A 392 0.15 1.97 20.65
C GLY A 392 1.54 1.37 20.51
N TYR A 393 2.44 1.78 21.40
CA TYR A 393 3.84 1.32 21.55
C TYR A 393 4.70 1.35 20.28
N LYS A 394 4.33 2.15 19.31
CA LYS A 394 5.12 2.35 18.08
C LYS A 394 4.93 3.76 17.53
N ALA A 395 5.88 4.19 16.69
CA ALA A 395 5.81 5.45 15.96
C ALA A 395 5.53 6.69 16.85
N TYR A 396 6.13 6.77 18.04
CA TYR A 396 5.90 7.85 19.02
C TYR A 396 6.09 9.26 18.45
N ILE A 397 7.01 9.43 17.51
CA ILE A 397 7.22 10.73 16.85
C ILE A 397 5.97 11.24 16.13
N ARG A 398 5.10 10.33 15.65
CA ARG A 398 3.84 10.69 15.00
C ARG A 398 2.91 11.44 15.95
N ARG A 399 2.86 11.10 17.25
CA ARG A 399 2.02 11.79 18.25
C ARG A 399 2.32 13.29 18.28
N LYS A 400 3.61 13.64 18.23
CA LYS A 400 4.07 15.02 18.17
C LYS A 400 3.73 15.68 16.84
N ASP A 401 4.16 15.05 15.74
CA ASP A 401 4.05 15.66 14.42
C ASP A 401 2.59 15.86 14.00
N LEU A 402 1.74 14.82 14.18
CA LEU A 402 0.33 14.89 13.84
C LEU A 402 -0.43 15.86 14.76
N GLY A 403 -0.12 15.87 16.06
CA GLY A 403 -0.69 16.81 17.02
C GLY A 403 -0.39 18.26 16.68
N LEU A 404 0.85 18.59 16.30
CA LEU A 404 1.24 19.94 15.89
C LEU A 404 0.54 20.37 14.60
N ILE A 405 0.51 19.51 13.57
CA ILE A 405 -0.12 19.84 12.28
C ILE A 405 -1.62 19.98 12.45
N ALA A 406 -2.29 19.00 13.08
CA ALA A 406 -3.72 19.10 13.31
C ALA A 406 -4.09 20.32 14.14
N GLY A 407 -3.32 20.63 15.18
CA GLY A 407 -3.52 21.83 16.01
C GLY A 407 -3.34 23.15 15.25
N GLU A 408 -2.43 23.19 14.27
CA GLU A 408 -2.17 24.39 13.44
C GLU A 408 -3.33 24.70 12.51
N TYR A 409 -3.88 23.67 11.85
CA TYR A 409 -4.86 23.84 10.79
C TYR A 409 -6.31 23.77 11.26
N SER A 410 -6.57 23.09 12.39
CA SER A 410 -7.94 22.76 12.79
C SER A 410 -8.57 23.78 13.75
N LYS A 411 -9.87 23.93 13.63
CA LYS A 411 -10.72 24.64 14.59
C LYS A 411 -10.98 23.80 15.85
N LYS A 412 -11.02 22.47 15.72
CA LYS A 412 -11.18 21.49 16.79
C LYS A 412 -10.58 20.16 16.38
N VAL A 413 -10.06 19.42 17.35
CA VAL A 413 -9.52 18.06 17.17
C VAL A 413 -10.27 17.09 18.06
N TYR A 414 -10.70 15.95 17.49
CA TYR A 414 -11.18 14.78 18.24
C TYR A 414 -10.09 13.69 18.21
N LEU A 415 -9.65 13.24 19.38
CA LEU A 415 -8.65 12.20 19.53
C LEU A 415 -9.35 10.89 19.86
N VAL A 416 -9.10 9.88 19.05
CA VAL A 416 -9.85 8.62 19.02
C VAL A 416 -8.90 7.40 19.02
N ALA A 417 -9.43 6.19 19.21
CA ALA A 417 -8.65 4.96 19.07
C ALA A 417 -8.16 4.74 17.62
N GLU A 418 -6.89 4.34 17.47
CA GLU A 418 -6.27 3.85 16.24
C GLU A 418 -5.24 2.77 16.60
N ASP A 419 -5.60 1.50 16.48
CA ASP A 419 -4.73 0.35 16.77
C ASP A 419 -3.95 0.48 18.12
N PRO A 420 -4.61 0.75 19.24
CA PRO A 420 -3.92 1.04 20.51
C PRO A 420 -3.10 -0.15 21.03
N GLY A 421 -3.41 -1.36 20.59
CA GLY A 421 -2.74 -2.56 21.08
C GLY A 421 -2.94 -2.71 22.58
N LYS A 422 -1.85 -2.79 23.35
CA LYS A 422 -1.86 -2.89 24.82
C LYS A 422 -1.76 -1.54 25.53
N GLU A 423 -1.57 -0.46 24.82
CA GLU A 423 -1.44 0.89 25.41
C GLU A 423 -2.84 1.51 25.58
N PRO A 424 -3.16 2.13 26.72
CA PRO A 424 -4.45 2.77 26.91
C PRO A 424 -4.68 3.91 25.89
N VAL A 425 -5.85 3.93 25.27
CA VAL A 425 -6.23 4.97 24.30
C VAL A 425 -6.13 6.36 24.93
N GLN A 426 -6.56 6.50 26.18
CA GLN A 426 -6.47 7.75 26.93
C GLN A 426 -5.03 8.28 26.98
N GLN A 427 -4.04 7.43 27.29
CA GLN A 427 -2.63 7.83 27.36
C GLN A 427 -2.10 8.28 26.00
N ILE A 428 -2.41 7.51 24.93
CA ILE A 428 -2.02 7.88 23.57
C ILE A 428 -2.60 9.24 23.19
N SER A 429 -3.88 9.45 23.51
CA SER A 429 -4.60 10.69 23.20
C SER A 429 -4.05 11.88 24.01
N GLU A 430 -3.71 11.70 25.29
CA GLU A 430 -3.08 12.73 26.10
C GLU A 430 -1.70 13.13 25.57
N ASP A 431 -0.92 12.17 25.11
CA ASP A 431 0.38 12.42 24.46
C ASP A 431 0.24 13.25 23.17
N ILE A 432 -0.84 13.06 22.41
CA ILE A 432 -1.12 13.88 21.22
C ILE A 432 -1.64 15.25 21.63
N ALA A 433 -2.57 15.30 22.60
CA ALA A 433 -3.28 16.49 23.02
C ALA A 433 -2.34 17.61 23.51
N GLN A 434 -1.22 17.27 24.18
CA GLN A 434 -0.24 18.26 24.59
C GLN A 434 0.36 19.07 23.42
N TYR A 435 0.45 18.47 22.23
CA TYR A 435 0.95 19.14 21.02
C TYR A 435 -0.14 19.92 20.29
N VAL A 436 -1.38 19.42 20.29
CA VAL A 436 -2.55 20.16 19.81
C VAL A 436 -2.73 21.44 20.64
N ALA A 437 -2.63 21.34 21.97
CA ALA A 437 -2.75 22.48 22.89
C ALA A 437 -1.66 23.53 22.69
N GLN A 438 -0.44 23.19 22.24
CA GLN A 438 0.61 24.17 21.91
C GLN A 438 0.21 25.13 20.78
N LYS A 439 -0.77 24.73 19.95
CA LYS A 439 -1.33 25.56 18.88
C LYS A 439 -2.62 26.29 19.29
N ASN A 440 -2.96 26.26 20.57
CA ASN A 440 -4.21 26.82 21.13
C ASN A 440 -5.48 26.25 20.46
N CYS A 441 -5.41 25.04 19.90
CA CYS A 441 -6.54 24.37 19.28
C CYS A 441 -7.35 23.60 20.34
N PRO A 442 -8.67 23.80 20.43
CA PRO A 442 -9.54 22.99 21.27
C PRO A 442 -9.50 21.52 20.83
N TYR A 443 -9.50 20.62 21.81
CA TYR A 443 -9.58 19.19 21.55
C TYR A 443 -10.54 18.48 22.49
N GLU A 444 -10.94 17.29 22.10
CA GLU A 444 -11.76 16.39 22.92
C GLU A 444 -11.27 14.94 22.71
N ILE A 445 -11.14 14.19 23.78
CA ILE A 445 -10.76 12.76 23.75
C ILE A 445 -12.06 11.96 23.80
N ILE A 446 -12.33 11.18 22.76
CA ILE A 446 -13.45 10.26 22.65
C ILE A 446 -12.90 8.94 22.14
N GLU A 447 -12.77 7.94 23.01
CA GLU A 447 -12.14 6.66 22.64
C GLU A 447 -12.84 5.98 21.46
N ASP A 448 -14.19 6.00 21.46
CA ASP A 448 -14.99 5.43 20.40
C ASP A 448 -14.99 6.34 19.16
N ARG A 449 -14.46 5.81 18.08
CA ARG A 449 -14.29 6.51 16.81
C ARG A 449 -15.63 6.88 16.15
N GLY A 450 -16.62 5.97 16.20
CA GLY A 450 -17.95 6.20 15.68
C GLY A 450 -18.66 7.34 16.42
N VAL A 451 -18.56 7.36 17.76
CA VAL A 451 -19.13 8.43 18.60
C VAL A 451 -18.52 9.79 18.26
N ALA A 452 -17.21 9.86 18.04
CA ALA A 452 -16.52 11.10 17.66
C ALA A 452 -16.97 11.60 16.28
N ILE A 453 -17.09 10.70 15.30
CA ILE A 453 -17.56 11.02 13.94
C ILE A 453 -19.00 11.51 13.97
N HIS A 454 -19.90 10.81 14.68
CA HIS A 454 -21.30 11.23 14.86
C HIS A 454 -21.38 12.63 15.44
N LYS A 455 -20.69 12.87 16.56
CA LYS A 455 -20.67 14.16 17.23
C LYS A 455 -20.20 15.27 16.29
N ALA A 456 -19.12 15.07 15.57
CA ALA A 456 -18.58 16.05 14.63
C ALA A 456 -19.57 16.38 13.50
N ILE A 457 -20.24 15.37 12.92
CA ILE A 457 -21.24 15.58 11.85
C ILE A 457 -22.45 16.37 12.37
N MET A 458 -22.92 16.06 13.59
CA MET A 458 -24.12 16.69 14.16
C MET A 458 -23.88 18.10 14.70
N GLU A 459 -22.71 18.38 15.29
CA GLU A 459 -22.43 19.64 15.98
C GLU A 459 -21.95 20.77 15.05
N CYS A 460 -21.40 20.46 13.88
CA CYS A 460 -20.87 21.48 12.97
C CYS A 460 -21.98 22.26 12.29
N LYS A 461 -22.06 23.59 12.62
CA LYS A 461 -23.07 24.53 12.10
C LYS A 461 -22.53 25.48 11.03
N ARG A 462 -21.21 25.62 10.92
CA ARG A 462 -20.53 26.46 9.94
C ARG A 462 -20.03 25.61 8.78
N PRO A 463 -19.68 26.19 7.62
CA PRO A 463 -18.95 25.50 6.58
C PRO A 463 -17.69 24.83 7.17
N THR A 464 -17.63 23.49 7.13
CA THR A 464 -16.60 22.69 7.81
C THR A 464 -16.18 21.52 6.95
N VAL A 465 -14.87 21.27 6.88
CA VAL A 465 -14.31 20.03 6.38
C VAL A 465 -13.90 19.16 7.56
N LEU A 466 -14.49 17.97 7.67
CA LEU A 466 -14.11 16.96 8.66
C LEU A 466 -13.04 16.05 8.08
N LEU A 467 -11.80 16.13 8.57
CA LEU A 467 -10.72 15.23 8.19
C LEU A 467 -10.71 14.03 9.13
N ILE A 468 -11.17 12.88 8.65
CA ILE A 468 -11.25 11.61 9.38
C ILE A 468 -10.13 10.73 8.87
N THR A 469 -9.09 10.53 9.72
CA THR A 469 -7.84 9.95 9.23
C THR A 469 -7.34 8.77 10.07
N GLY A 470 -6.41 8.02 9.49
CA GLY A 470 -5.67 6.92 10.13
C GLY A 470 -6.19 5.54 9.77
N LYS A 471 -7.51 5.35 9.67
CA LYS A 471 -8.11 4.03 9.39
C LYS A 471 -8.68 3.90 7.97
N GLY A 472 -9.26 4.97 7.41
CA GLY A 472 -9.87 4.89 6.07
C GLY A 472 -10.94 3.80 5.99
N ASN A 473 -10.70 2.78 5.16
CA ASN A 473 -11.60 1.63 4.96
C ASN A 473 -11.11 0.34 5.67
N GLU A 474 -10.22 0.44 6.66
CA GLU A 474 -9.82 -0.74 7.42
C GLU A 474 -10.98 -1.30 8.27
N THR A 475 -11.22 -2.60 8.15
CA THR A 475 -12.30 -3.33 8.83
C THR A 475 -11.89 -3.92 10.17
N ARG A 476 -10.65 -3.69 10.61
CA ARG A 476 -10.10 -4.25 11.86
C ARG A 476 -9.39 -3.21 12.68
N GLN A 477 -9.44 -3.37 14.00
CA GLN A 477 -8.70 -2.56 14.96
C GLN A 477 -7.97 -3.45 15.96
N LYS A 478 -6.74 -3.10 16.28
CA LYS A 478 -5.90 -3.87 17.19
C LYS A 478 -6.17 -3.49 18.65
N TYR A 479 -6.66 -4.44 19.44
CA TYR A 479 -6.75 -4.37 20.89
C TYR A 479 -5.91 -5.48 21.53
N GLY A 480 -5.01 -5.15 22.43
CA GLY A 480 -4.08 -6.12 22.99
C GLY A 480 -3.16 -6.71 21.93
N THR A 481 -3.29 -8.02 21.72
CA THR A 481 -2.56 -8.78 20.69
C THR A 481 -3.45 -9.25 19.54
N ILE A 482 -4.74 -8.91 19.59
CA ILE A 482 -5.77 -9.41 18.67
C ILE A 482 -6.26 -8.26 17.79
N TYR A 483 -6.50 -8.54 16.52
CA TYR A 483 -7.26 -7.68 15.63
C TYR A 483 -8.73 -8.07 15.74
N ALA A 484 -9.57 -7.13 16.19
CA ALA A 484 -11.01 -7.26 16.24
C ALA A 484 -11.64 -6.60 15.02
N ASP A 485 -12.70 -7.20 14.49
CA ASP A 485 -13.47 -6.59 13.41
C ASP A 485 -14.13 -5.29 13.92
N CYS A 486 -14.09 -4.25 13.10
CA CYS A 486 -14.72 -2.96 13.37
C CYS A 486 -15.36 -2.41 12.10
N ARG A 487 -16.26 -1.46 12.29
CA ARG A 487 -16.81 -0.68 11.16
C ARG A 487 -15.76 0.27 10.63
N THR A 488 -15.81 0.51 9.34
CA THR A 488 -14.94 1.48 8.66
C THR A 488 -15.39 2.92 8.93
N ASP A 489 -14.48 3.89 8.76
CA ASP A 489 -14.82 5.31 8.85
C ASP A 489 -15.86 5.71 7.81
N VAL A 490 -15.80 5.11 6.62
CA VAL A 490 -16.77 5.32 5.54
C VAL A 490 -18.18 4.89 5.93
N GLU A 491 -18.32 3.73 6.57
CA GLU A 491 -19.63 3.24 7.03
C GLU A 491 -20.23 4.16 8.09
N TYR A 492 -19.44 4.63 9.05
CA TYR A 492 -19.86 5.60 10.05
C TYR A 492 -20.31 6.91 9.41
N VAL A 493 -19.50 7.45 8.50
CA VAL A 493 -19.82 8.72 7.83
C VAL A 493 -21.11 8.62 7.03
N LYS A 494 -21.31 7.58 6.25
CA LYS A 494 -22.53 7.37 5.45
C LYS A 494 -23.77 7.31 6.33
N GLU A 495 -23.74 6.48 7.38
CA GLU A 495 -24.87 6.33 8.31
C GLU A 495 -25.22 7.64 8.99
N TYR A 496 -24.24 8.36 9.54
CA TYR A 496 -24.52 9.58 10.30
C TYR A 496 -24.89 10.77 9.42
N LEU A 497 -24.41 10.83 8.19
CA LEU A 497 -24.92 11.79 7.21
C LEU A 497 -26.37 11.49 6.83
N GLU A 498 -26.73 10.22 6.67
CA GLU A 498 -28.11 9.80 6.40
C GLU A 498 -29.02 10.12 7.60
N GLU A 499 -28.60 9.82 8.83
CA GLU A 499 -29.30 10.18 10.07
C GLU A 499 -29.54 11.68 10.14
N TYR A 500 -28.52 12.51 9.90
CA TYR A 500 -28.67 13.97 9.89
C TYR A 500 -29.67 14.42 8.84
N ASN A 501 -29.58 13.92 7.62
CA ASN A 501 -30.41 14.32 6.49
C ASN A 501 -31.91 13.97 6.70
N HIS A 502 -32.20 12.91 7.46
CA HIS A 502 -33.57 12.47 7.77
C HIS A 502 -34.11 13.00 9.10
N SER A 503 -33.34 13.72 9.89
CA SER A 503 -33.78 14.26 11.18
C SER A 503 -34.80 15.38 10.98
N PRO A 504 -36.01 15.32 11.60
CA PRO A 504 -37.06 16.31 11.44
C PRO A 504 -36.65 17.75 11.82
N SER A 505 -35.73 17.89 12.79
CA SER A 505 -35.20 19.21 13.21
C SER A 505 -34.34 19.88 12.14
N HIS A 506 -33.68 19.10 11.28
CA HIS A 506 -32.78 19.61 10.26
C HIS A 506 -33.46 19.78 8.87
N VAL A 507 -34.53 19.02 8.61
CA VAL A 507 -35.34 19.16 7.38
C VAL A 507 -36.00 20.53 7.34
N LEU A 508 -36.44 21.06 8.49
CA LEU A 508 -37.07 22.39 8.59
C LEU A 508 -36.05 23.54 8.43
N GLU A 509 -34.81 23.38 8.86
CA GLU A 509 -33.75 24.38 8.65
C GLU A 509 -33.33 24.48 7.18
N ASN A 510 -33.31 23.35 6.45
CA ASN A 510 -32.93 23.30 5.04
C ASN A 510 -33.99 23.89 4.10
N GLN A 511 -35.28 23.85 4.46
CA GLN A 511 -36.39 24.46 3.68
C GLN A 511 -36.43 25.99 3.76
N ASN A 512 -35.68 26.62 4.67
CA ASN A 512 -35.59 28.07 4.81
C ASN A 512 -34.34 28.68 4.14
N LEU A 513 -33.59 27.90 3.35
CA LEU A 513 -32.35 28.32 2.69
C LEU A 513 -32.46 28.43 1.15
N ASP A 514 -33.64 28.15 0.57
CA ASP A 514 -34.03 28.44 -0.82
C ASP A 514 -34.80 29.83 -0.93
#